data_91a4f2054049076275e1fcb878baec47
#
_entry.id   91a4f2054049076275e1fcb878baec47
#
_cell.length_a   1.000
_cell.length_b   1.000
_cell.length_c   1.000
_cell.angle_alpha   90.00
_cell.angle_beta   90.00
_cell.angle_gamma   90.00
#
_symmetry.space_group_name_H-M   'P 1'
#
loop_
_entity.id
_entity.type
_entity.pdbx_description
1 polymer ?
#
loop_
_entity_poly.entity_id
_entity_poly.type
_entity_poly.pdbx_seq_one_letter_code
_entity_poly.pdbx_strand_id
1 'polypeptide(L)'
;MHLAVLSCLMQCNSSSWYAQQRGLSSPEYHLNVLKRLYSVNNEALRICSGAFKSSPISSLQAECNEIPPQLRHQQLALQYAIKLKANRENPAYDDIFHGDDPLADYESDASSSSEGKAESSDEEYRNTLKEKRKSLPPTFCGRLQEVATDCEVPFDLISHQGIPDVEPWLVRVPSIDYRLAVLPKAKTNPHQYKALYKEVVEFYGNYSHVYTDGSKKDEKVGSAAVWLDTTRKTRLPNGCSIFTAEASALIDALKLISESDTTRFIIFTDSLSCLQAIENEDMSNTLIHTYLSDYTELVSNGKEVVMCWIPSHIGIEGNEKADAAAKSSLDDDITPMSVPYSDFLPKVREYFHNLWQGWWERRTDFLALIHPILNKKIYDPTLSRREQRALCRIRIGHSRLTHAHIMDKHAEKPMCAECNCRLSMKHIMVDCPKYQHERSSFLDGSTTEEIYNNSDRAIINFVKECGFLNLL
;
A
#
# COMPACT_ATOMS: atom_id res chain seq x y z
N MET A 1 3.33 -15.43 11.64
CA MET A 1 3.94 -14.65 12.72
C MET A 1 3.59 -13.15 12.61
N HIS A 2 3.67 -12.55 11.43
CA HIS A 2 3.30 -11.13 11.18
C HIS A 2 1.86 -10.80 11.61
N LEU A 3 0.88 -11.63 11.23
CA LEU A 3 -0.55 -11.42 11.57
C LEU A 3 -0.84 -11.52 13.08
N ALA A 4 -0.14 -12.39 13.81
CA ALA A 4 -0.34 -12.55 15.25
C ALA A 4 0.26 -11.36 16.04
N VAL A 5 1.40 -10.82 15.62
CA VAL A 5 2.00 -9.60 16.18
C VAL A 5 1.14 -8.38 15.86
N LEU A 6 0.60 -8.30 14.64
CA LEU A 6 -0.31 -7.24 14.21
C LEU A 6 -1.65 -7.28 14.96
N SER A 7 -2.23 -8.48 15.16
CA SER A 7 -3.46 -8.65 15.97
C SER A 7 -3.24 -8.25 17.42
N CYS A 8 -2.10 -8.63 18.01
CA CYS A 8 -1.72 -8.23 19.37
C CYS A 8 -1.46 -6.70 19.48
N LEU A 9 -0.85 -6.09 18.46
CA LEU A 9 -0.61 -4.65 18.38
C LEU A 9 -1.92 -3.86 18.23
N MET A 10 -2.87 -4.36 17.44
CA MET A 10 -4.20 -3.77 17.29
C MET A 10 -5.02 -3.87 18.58
N GLN A 11 -4.99 -5.03 19.24
CA GLN A 11 -5.69 -5.23 20.53
C GLN A 11 -5.04 -4.43 21.66
N CYS A 12 -3.72 -4.33 21.72
CA CYS A 12 -3.02 -3.50 22.70
C CYS A 12 -3.25 -2.00 22.48
N ASN A 13 -3.35 -1.54 21.23
CA ASN A 13 -3.67 -0.13 20.94
C ASN A 13 -5.13 0.21 21.29
N SER A 14 -6.08 -0.66 20.97
CA SER A 14 -7.48 -0.41 21.32
C SER A 14 -7.73 -0.41 22.82
N SER A 15 -7.20 -1.39 23.56
CA SER A 15 -7.37 -1.44 25.02
C SER A 15 -6.59 -0.35 25.76
N SER A 16 -5.41 0.02 25.28
CA SER A 16 -4.63 1.15 25.78
C SER A 16 -5.31 2.49 25.50
N TRP A 17 -5.96 2.61 24.36
CA TRP A 17 -6.72 3.78 23.94
C TRP A 17 -8.01 3.96 24.77
N TYR A 18 -8.76 2.89 25.00
CA TYR A 18 -9.95 2.89 25.89
C TYR A 18 -9.60 3.32 27.33
N ALA A 19 -8.45 2.86 27.83
CA ALA A 19 -7.98 3.23 29.16
C ALA A 19 -7.56 4.71 29.26
N GLN A 20 -7.05 5.29 28.19
CA GLN A 20 -6.66 6.71 28.14
C GLN A 20 -7.87 7.65 28.08
N GLN A 21 -8.93 7.28 27.35
CA GLN A 21 -10.18 8.06 27.33
C GLN A 21 -10.87 8.12 28.70
N ARG A 22 -10.77 7.05 29.51
CA ARG A 22 -11.38 6.99 30.84
C ARG A 22 -10.50 7.51 31.98
N GLY A 23 -9.30 8.08 31.69
CA GLY A 23 -8.37 8.55 32.72
C GLY A 23 -7.79 7.43 33.61
N LEU A 24 -7.87 6.16 33.16
CA LEU A 24 -7.54 4.98 33.97
C LEU A 24 -6.06 4.57 33.91
N SER A 25 -5.22 5.24 33.10
CA SER A 25 -3.80 4.91 33.02
C SER A 25 -2.91 6.12 32.78
N SER A 26 -1.71 6.11 33.41
CA SER A 26 -0.73 7.18 33.23
C SER A 26 -0.05 7.13 31.85
N PRO A 27 0.42 8.28 31.29
CA PRO A 27 1.20 8.32 30.06
C PRO A 27 2.44 7.41 30.08
N GLU A 28 3.04 7.20 31.25
CA GLU A 28 4.21 6.33 31.43
C GLU A 28 3.89 4.85 31.21
N TYR A 29 2.68 4.40 31.56
CA TYR A 29 2.24 3.02 31.29
C TYR A 29 2.22 2.70 29.81
N HIS A 30 1.66 3.58 28.98
CA HIS A 30 1.62 3.43 27.53
C HIS A 30 3.01 3.40 26.92
N LEU A 31 3.89 4.28 27.37
CA LEU A 31 5.27 4.32 26.88
C LEU A 31 6.01 3.00 27.18
N ASN A 32 5.78 2.41 28.35
CA ASN A 32 6.38 1.13 28.73
C ASN A 32 5.86 -0.06 27.91
N VAL A 33 4.56 -0.09 27.61
CA VAL A 33 3.98 -1.11 26.73
C VAL A 33 4.57 -1.00 25.32
N LEU A 34 4.63 0.20 24.74
CA LEU A 34 5.24 0.43 23.43
C LEU A 34 6.72 0.04 23.40
N LYS A 35 7.50 0.37 24.45
CA LYS A 35 8.91 -0.05 24.55
C LYS A 35 9.06 -1.57 24.54
N ARG A 36 8.16 -2.32 25.23
CA ARG A 36 8.16 -3.79 25.21
C ARG A 36 7.85 -4.33 23.82
N LEU A 37 6.83 -3.79 23.15
CA LEU A 37 6.48 -4.19 21.78
C LEU A 37 7.62 -3.92 20.80
N TYR A 38 8.27 -2.77 20.88
CA TYR A 38 9.45 -2.46 20.07
C TYR A 38 10.60 -3.41 20.34
N SER A 39 10.81 -3.80 21.59
CA SER A 39 11.83 -4.79 21.97
C SER A 39 11.55 -6.15 21.30
N VAL A 40 10.32 -6.63 21.36
CA VAL A 40 9.91 -7.89 20.70
C VAL A 40 10.10 -7.80 19.19
N ASN A 41 9.67 -6.70 18.55
CA ASN A 41 9.86 -6.49 17.12
C ASN A 41 11.36 -6.51 16.74
N ASN A 42 12.18 -5.80 17.50
CA ASN A 42 13.63 -5.74 17.26
C ASN A 42 14.31 -7.10 17.41
N GLU A 43 13.87 -7.92 18.36
CA GLU A 43 14.37 -9.28 18.53
C GLU A 43 13.93 -10.18 17.38
N ALA A 44 12.67 -10.07 16.94
CA ALA A 44 12.16 -10.77 15.77
C ALA A 44 12.98 -10.44 14.50
N LEU A 45 13.31 -9.16 14.28
CA LEU A 45 14.15 -8.74 13.17
C LEU A 45 15.57 -9.36 13.24
N ARG A 46 16.16 -9.45 14.44
CA ARG A 46 17.47 -10.12 14.62
C ARG A 46 17.39 -11.61 14.30
N ILE A 47 16.35 -12.30 14.77
CA ILE A 47 16.14 -13.72 14.49
C ILE A 47 15.95 -13.95 12.99
N CYS A 48 15.09 -13.14 12.35
CA CYS A 48 14.80 -13.24 10.91
C CYS A 48 16.02 -12.96 10.04
N SER A 49 16.78 -11.91 10.33
CA SER A 49 17.96 -11.53 9.55
C SER A 49 19.21 -12.34 9.93
N GLY A 50 19.26 -12.89 11.13
CA GLY A 50 20.47 -13.49 11.70
C GLY A 50 21.55 -12.45 12.00
N ALA A 51 21.18 -11.18 12.11
CA ALA A 51 22.07 -10.08 12.41
C ALA A 51 22.76 -10.24 13.79
N PHE A 52 23.87 -9.57 13.97
CA PHE A 52 24.60 -9.61 15.22
C PHE A 52 23.88 -8.77 16.29
N LYS A 53 24.01 -9.16 17.56
CA LYS A 53 23.28 -8.52 18.68
C LYS A 53 23.54 -7.01 18.78
N SER A 54 24.73 -6.56 18.42
CA SER A 54 25.12 -5.15 18.42
C SER A 54 24.66 -4.35 17.21
N SER A 55 23.95 -4.98 16.24
CA SER A 55 23.48 -4.31 15.02
C SER A 55 22.51 -3.18 15.35
N PRO A 56 22.67 -1.97 14.76
CA PRO A 56 21.75 -0.87 14.93
C PRO A 56 20.32 -1.24 14.49
N ILE A 57 19.33 -0.80 15.24
CA ILE A 57 17.92 -1.11 14.94
C ILE A 57 17.48 -0.55 13.58
N SER A 58 17.91 0.68 13.27
CA SER A 58 17.65 1.32 11.96
C SER A 58 18.17 0.48 10.80
N SER A 59 19.39 -0.06 10.93
CA SER A 59 19.98 -0.94 9.92
C SER A 59 19.24 -2.28 9.81
N LEU A 60 18.73 -2.84 10.93
CA LEU A 60 17.89 -4.04 10.90
C LEU A 60 16.59 -3.80 10.18
N GLN A 61 15.92 -2.67 10.44
CA GLN A 61 14.68 -2.28 9.79
C GLN A 61 14.90 -2.11 8.28
N ALA A 62 15.96 -1.41 7.86
CA ALA A 62 16.29 -1.23 6.46
C ALA A 62 16.64 -2.55 5.75
N GLU A 63 17.46 -3.41 6.35
CA GLU A 63 17.84 -4.70 5.77
C GLU A 63 16.68 -5.67 5.65
N CYS A 64 15.73 -5.64 6.60
CA CYS A 64 14.51 -6.45 6.58
C CYS A 64 13.36 -5.81 5.78
N ASN A 65 13.53 -4.59 5.28
CA ASN A 65 12.47 -3.77 4.67
C ASN A 65 11.23 -3.65 5.56
N GLU A 66 11.45 -3.43 6.86
CA GLU A 66 10.40 -3.26 7.86
C GLU A 66 10.37 -1.82 8.37
N ILE A 67 9.30 -1.14 8.04
CA ILE A 67 9.06 0.23 8.47
C ILE A 67 9.12 0.35 10.00
N PRO A 68 9.73 1.41 10.58
CA PRO A 68 9.78 1.59 12.03
C PRO A 68 8.39 1.48 12.67
N PRO A 69 8.26 0.76 13.80
CA PRO A 69 6.95 0.54 14.44
C PRO A 69 6.15 1.81 14.70
N GLN A 70 6.81 2.93 14.97
CA GLN A 70 6.17 4.24 15.17
C GLN A 70 5.40 4.70 13.93
N LEU A 71 6.00 4.60 12.75
CA LEU A 71 5.36 4.93 11.48
C LEU A 71 4.33 3.85 11.10
N ARG A 72 4.65 2.58 11.39
CA ARG A 72 3.75 1.46 11.07
C ARG A 72 2.43 1.55 11.82
N HIS A 73 2.45 1.97 13.09
CA HIS A 73 1.23 2.16 13.86
C HIS A 73 0.32 3.24 13.26
N GLN A 74 0.91 4.39 12.91
CA GLN A 74 0.15 5.48 12.28
C GLN A 74 -0.39 5.06 10.91
N GLN A 75 0.42 4.39 10.11
CA GLN A 75 0.00 3.85 8.81
C GLN A 75 -1.21 2.91 8.94
N LEU A 76 -1.13 1.95 9.86
CA LEU A 76 -2.21 0.98 10.08
C LEU A 76 -3.46 1.63 10.65
N ALA A 77 -3.31 2.59 11.55
CA ALA A 77 -4.43 3.33 12.11
C ALA A 77 -5.17 4.14 11.03
N LEU A 78 -4.43 4.84 10.15
CA LEU A 78 -5.03 5.57 9.05
C LEU A 78 -5.67 4.63 8.02
N GLN A 79 -5.02 3.53 7.66
CA GLN A 79 -5.61 2.52 6.76
C GLN A 79 -6.89 1.92 7.33
N TYR A 80 -6.94 1.69 8.64
CA TYR A 80 -8.16 1.23 9.31
C TYR A 80 -9.26 2.30 9.27
N ALA A 81 -8.94 3.56 9.56
CA ALA A 81 -9.90 4.67 9.49
C ALA A 81 -10.46 4.85 8.07
N ILE A 82 -9.63 4.74 7.03
CA ILE A 82 -10.06 4.78 5.63
C ILE A 82 -11.06 3.66 5.32
N LYS A 83 -10.77 2.43 5.76
CA LYS A 83 -11.71 1.30 5.60
C LYS A 83 -12.99 1.50 6.40
N LEU A 84 -12.87 2.01 7.61
CA LEU A 84 -14.00 2.27 8.47
C LEU A 84 -14.92 3.37 7.91
N LYS A 85 -14.32 4.40 7.27
CA LYS A 85 -15.10 5.47 6.62
C LYS A 85 -16.00 4.93 5.51
N ALA A 86 -15.55 3.88 4.82
CA ALA A 86 -16.37 3.19 3.82
C ALA A 86 -17.49 2.34 4.44
N ASN A 87 -17.40 1.96 5.73
CA ASN A 87 -18.35 1.07 6.39
C ASN A 87 -18.99 1.75 7.62
N ARG A 88 -20.04 2.51 7.39
CA ARG A 88 -20.78 3.24 8.44
C ARG A 88 -21.54 2.33 9.40
N GLU A 89 -21.86 1.10 8.99
CA GLU A 89 -22.53 0.11 9.82
C GLU A 89 -21.61 -0.49 10.90
N ASN A 90 -20.31 -0.25 10.79
CA ASN A 90 -19.35 -0.75 11.77
C ASN A 90 -19.53 0.00 13.10
N PRO A 91 -19.73 -0.71 14.25
CA PRO A 91 -19.95 -0.07 15.56
C PRO A 91 -18.85 0.93 15.99
N ALA A 92 -17.62 0.79 15.47
CA ALA A 92 -16.52 1.70 15.77
C ALA A 92 -16.55 2.99 14.92
N TYR A 93 -17.52 3.13 14.00
CA TYR A 93 -17.58 4.29 13.11
C TYR A 93 -17.85 5.58 13.90
N ASP A 94 -18.88 5.57 14.73
CA ASP A 94 -19.27 6.74 15.52
C ASP A 94 -18.20 7.11 16.54
N ASP A 95 -17.58 6.12 17.19
CA ASP A 95 -16.48 6.33 18.13
C ASP A 95 -15.27 7.04 17.50
N ILE A 96 -15.00 6.81 16.21
CA ILE A 96 -13.83 7.37 15.51
C ILE A 96 -14.15 8.67 14.77
N PHE A 97 -15.33 8.81 14.17
CA PHE A 97 -15.66 9.97 13.35
C PHE A 97 -16.63 10.97 14.02
N HIS A 98 -17.41 10.51 14.97
CA HIS A 98 -18.36 11.32 15.74
C HIS A 98 -18.08 11.23 17.24
N GLY A 99 -17.01 10.52 17.63
CA GLY A 99 -16.67 10.25 19.02
C GLY A 99 -16.64 11.52 19.84
N ASP A 100 -17.39 11.48 20.92
CA ASP A 100 -17.66 12.56 21.85
C ASP A 100 -16.44 13.44 22.08
N ASP A 101 -16.50 14.65 21.59
CA ASP A 101 -15.82 15.74 22.25
C ASP A 101 -16.49 15.84 23.64
N PRO A 102 -15.79 15.50 24.75
CA PRO A 102 -16.39 15.53 26.08
C PRO A 102 -16.99 16.89 26.45
N LEU A 103 -16.83 17.90 25.57
CA LEU A 103 -17.35 19.24 25.70
C LEU A 103 -18.47 19.56 24.68
N ALA A 104 -18.71 18.71 23.67
CA ALA A 104 -19.81 18.91 22.72
C ALA A 104 -21.18 18.80 23.38
N ASP A 105 -21.33 17.90 24.36
CA ASP A 105 -22.56 17.79 25.17
C ASP A 105 -22.80 19.05 26.00
N TYR A 106 -21.75 19.72 26.48
CA TYR A 106 -21.90 20.99 27.22
C TYR A 106 -22.23 22.18 26.30
N GLU A 107 -21.84 22.15 25.02
CA GLU A 107 -22.22 23.20 24.06
C GLU A 107 -23.66 23.03 23.54
N SER A 108 -24.16 21.79 23.43
CA SER A 108 -25.55 21.50 23.05
C SER A 108 -26.56 21.90 24.14
N ASP A 109 -26.25 21.66 25.39
CA ASP A 109 -27.09 22.05 26.51
C ASP A 109 -27.10 23.58 26.74
N ALA A 110 -26.02 24.27 26.36
CA ALA A 110 -25.92 25.72 26.46
C ALA A 110 -26.70 26.46 25.34
N SER A 111 -26.97 25.81 24.22
CA SER A 111 -27.77 26.38 23.11
C SER A 111 -29.29 26.17 23.31
N SER A 112 -29.71 25.24 24.16
CA SER A 112 -31.10 24.92 24.44
C SER A 112 -31.69 25.71 25.62
N SER A 113 -30.87 26.36 26.44
CA SER A 113 -31.35 27.22 27.53
C SER A 113 -31.53 28.65 27.04
N SER A 114 -32.79 29.00 26.78
CA SER A 114 -33.27 30.35 26.52
C SER A 114 -32.79 31.37 27.56
N GLU A 115 -32.27 32.51 27.08
CA GLU A 115 -32.24 33.83 27.68
C GLU A 115 -32.22 33.90 29.21
N GLY A 116 -31.18 33.44 29.84
CA GLY A 116 -30.85 33.72 31.23
C GLY A 116 -29.40 34.22 31.34
N LYS A 117 -29.16 35.34 31.98
CA LYS A 117 -27.85 35.95 32.22
C LYS A 117 -26.91 34.87 32.78
N ALA A 118 -25.91 34.44 32.00
CA ALA A 118 -24.86 33.56 32.46
C ALA A 118 -24.12 34.23 33.63
N GLU A 119 -24.07 33.58 34.77
CA GLU A 119 -23.29 34.02 35.93
C GLU A 119 -21.81 33.93 35.58
N SER A 120 -21.00 34.88 36.07
CA SER A 120 -19.57 35.00 35.78
C SER A 120 -18.74 33.72 36.09
N SER A 121 -19.27 32.86 36.96
CA SER A 121 -18.70 31.54 37.30
C SER A 121 -18.68 30.55 36.15
N ASP A 122 -19.66 30.60 35.26
CA ASP A 122 -19.77 29.65 34.13
C ASP A 122 -18.77 30.00 33.00
N GLU A 123 -18.50 31.29 32.85
CA GLU A 123 -17.54 31.76 31.85
C GLU A 123 -16.06 31.48 32.28
N GLU A 124 -15.77 31.64 33.59
CA GLU A 124 -14.48 31.27 34.17
C GLU A 124 -14.26 29.75 34.12
N TYR A 125 -15.27 28.96 34.40
CA TYR A 125 -15.24 27.51 34.26
C TYR A 125 -15.00 27.06 32.82
N ARG A 126 -15.70 27.66 31.83
CA ARG A 126 -15.51 27.40 30.39
C ARG A 126 -14.10 27.78 29.93
N ASN A 127 -13.57 28.90 30.39
CA ASN A 127 -12.19 29.32 30.04
C ASN A 127 -11.16 28.38 30.66
N THR A 128 -11.37 27.93 31.89
CA THR A 128 -10.51 26.93 32.55
C THR A 128 -10.55 25.58 31.83
N LEU A 129 -11.70 25.15 31.31
CA LEU A 129 -11.82 23.93 30.50
C LEU A 129 -11.12 24.09 29.15
N LYS A 130 -11.24 25.25 28.48
CA LYS A 130 -10.55 25.57 27.22
C LYS A 130 -9.02 25.57 27.39
N GLU A 131 -8.53 26.07 28.50
CA GLU A 131 -7.09 26.04 28.82
C GLU A 131 -6.58 24.64 29.13
N LYS A 132 -7.34 23.85 29.90
CA LYS A 132 -7.04 22.42 30.14
C LYS A 132 -7.05 21.62 28.84
N ARG A 133 -7.99 21.90 27.91
CA ARG A 133 -8.05 21.26 26.58
C ARG A 133 -6.78 21.54 25.75
N LYS A 134 -6.23 22.77 25.80
CA LYS A 134 -4.98 23.11 25.10
C LYS A 134 -3.77 22.35 25.65
N SER A 135 -3.83 21.88 26.90
CA SER A 135 -2.75 21.13 27.55
C SER A 135 -2.87 19.61 27.40
N LEU A 136 -4.02 19.08 26.94
CA LEU A 136 -4.22 17.67 26.69
C LEU A 136 -3.66 17.27 25.32
N PRO A 137 -3.06 16.07 25.21
CA PRO A 137 -2.65 15.57 23.89
C PRO A 137 -3.88 15.41 22.99
N PRO A 138 -3.74 15.62 21.69
CA PRO A 138 -4.85 15.46 20.73
C PRO A 138 -5.54 14.09 20.88
N THR A 139 -6.85 14.06 20.72
CA THR A 139 -7.62 12.82 20.70
C THR A 139 -7.13 11.89 19.60
N PHE A 140 -7.51 10.62 19.63
CA PHE A 140 -7.15 9.68 18.55
C PHE A 140 -7.68 10.18 17.20
N CYS A 141 -8.93 10.67 17.16
CA CYS A 141 -9.53 11.28 15.97
C CYS A 141 -8.75 12.50 15.48
N GLY A 142 -8.38 13.42 16.39
CA GLY A 142 -7.58 14.59 16.03
C GLY A 142 -6.24 14.22 15.41
N ARG A 143 -5.53 13.24 16.00
CA ARG A 143 -4.27 12.73 15.43
C ARG A 143 -4.44 12.03 14.08
N LEU A 144 -5.53 11.27 13.90
CA LEU A 144 -5.85 10.65 12.61
C LEU A 144 -6.15 11.69 11.55
N GLN A 145 -6.85 12.76 11.91
CA GLN A 145 -7.21 13.83 10.99
C GLN A 145 -5.99 14.63 10.55
N GLU A 146 -5.04 14.90 11.46
CA GLU A 146 -3.74 15.48 11.13
C GLU A 146 -2.98 14.61 10.11
N VAL A 147 -2.81 13.33 10.41
CA VAL A 147 -2.11 12.39 9.51
C VAL A 147 -2.84 12.22 8.17
N ALA A 148 -4.17 12.21 8.16
CA ALA A 148 -4.97 12.13 6.93
C ALA A 148 -4.78 13.38 6.06
N THR A 149 -4.71 14.55 6.70
CA THR A 149 -4.43 15.83 6.01
C THR A 149 -3.02 15.82 5.42
N ASP A 150 -2.02 15.39 6.18
CA ASP A 150 -0.63 15.28 5.70
C ASP A 150 -0.48 14.27 4.54
N CYS A 151 -1.27 13.19 4.57
CA CYS A 151 -1.35 12.20 3.48
C CYS A 151 -2.23 12.66 2.32
N GLU A 152 -2.89 13.81 2.42
CA GLU A 152 -3.89 14.29 1.45
C GLU A 152 -4.98 13.26 1.15
N VAL A 153 -5.52 12.61 2.17
CA VAL A 153 -6.62 11.66 2.06
C VAL A 153 -7.95 12.38 2.33
N PRO A 154 -8.76 12.64 1.29
CA PRO A 154 -10.06 13.29 1.44
C PRO A 154 -11.10 12.27 1.91
N PHE A 155 -11.35 12.18 3.19
CA PHE A 155 -12.35 11.26 3.76
C PHE A 155 -13.74 11.40 3.15
N ASP A 156 -14.12 12.61 2.70
CA ASP A 156 -15.43 12.89 2.12
C ASP A 156 -15.62 12.28 0.72
N LEU A 157 -14.52 11.97 0.04
CA LEU A 157 -14.55 11.29 -1.26
C LEU A 157 -14.63 9.77 -1.15
N ILE A 158 -14.47 9.20 0.04
CA ILE A 158 -14.50 7.74 0.21
C ILE A 158 -15.93 7.23 0.02
N SER A 159 -16.10 6.32 -0.94
CA SER A 159 -17.40 5.69 -1.21
C SER A 159 -17.86 4.84 -0.04
N HIS A 160 -19.13 4.97 0.30
CA HIS A 160 -19.76 4.16 1.33
C HIS A 160 -20.11 2.77 0.76
N GLN A 161 -19.74 1.74 1.49
CA GLN A 161 -20.19 0.38 1.26
C GLN A 161 -21.54 0.19 1.97
N GLY A 162 -22.64 0.46 1.26
CA GLY A 162 -23.98 0.15 1.75
C GLY A 162 -24.30 -1.34 1.73
N ILE A 163 -25.38 -1.71 2.38
CA ILE A 163 -26.01 -3.02 2.15
C ILE A 163 -26.46 -3.05 0.68
N PRO A 164 -26.22 -4.14 -0.07
CA PRO A 164 -26.64 -4.24 -1.44
C PRO A 164 -28.16 -4.04 -1.59
N ASP A 165 -28.57 -3.21 -2.56
CA ASP A 165 -29.99 -3.04 -2.91
C ASP A 165 -30.60 -4.32 -3.51
N VAL A 166 -29.74 -5.20 -4.07
CA VAL A 166 -30.12 -6.51 -4.57
C VAL A 166 -29.65 -7.57 -3.60
N GLU A 167 -30.56 -8.46 -3.21
CA GLU A 167 -30.21 -9.57 -2.33
C GLU A 167 -29.12 -10.45 -3.00
N PRO A 168 -28.10 -10.90 -2.27
CA PRO A 168 -26.93 -11.60 -2.83
C PRO A 168 -27.30 -12.81 -3.73
N TRP A 169 -28.38 -13.52 -3.41
CA TRP A 169 -28.84 -14.68 -4.22
C TRP A 169 -29.59 -14.30 -5.48
N LEU A 170 -29.94 -13.04 -5.67
CA LEU A 170 -30.56 -12.53 -6.92
C LEU A 170 -29.55 -11.88 -7.86
N VAL A 171 -28.32 -11.62 -7.38
CA VAL A 171 -27.24 -11.04 -8.17
C VAL A 171 -26.94 -11.96 -9.37
N ARG A 172 -26.90 -11.37 -10.55
CA ARG A 172 -26.54 -12.05 -11.79
C ARG A 172 -25.10 -11.72 -12.17
N VAL A 173 -24.35 -12.76 -12.55
CA VAL A 173 -22.97 -12.60 -13.05
C VAL A 173 -22.96 -12.77 -14.56
N PRO A 174 -22.30 -11.88 -15.32
CA PRO A 174 -22.23 -12.01 -16.76
C PRO A 174 -21.43 -13.24 -17.20
N SER A 175 -21.79 -13.79 -18.35
CA SER A 175 -20.93 -14.75 -19.03
C SER A 175 -19.69 -14.03 -19.56
N ILE A 176 -18.51 -14.59 -19.30
CA ILE A 176 -17.23 -13.98 -19.69
C ILE A 176 -16.51 -14.92 -20.67
N ASP A 177 -16.14 -14.38 -21.81
CA ASP A 177 -15.38 -15.09 -22.84
C ASP A 177 -13.88 -14.82 -22.67
N TYR A 178 -13.15 -15.85 -22.27
CA TYR A 178 -11.70 -15.81 -22.08
C TYR A 178 -10.91 -16.47 -23.20
N ARG A 179 -11.49 -16.76 -24.36
CA ARG A 179 -10.79 -17.46 -25.46
C ARG A 179 -9.46 -16.81 -25.85
N LEU A 180 -9.41 -15.47 -25.84
CA LEU A 180 -8.17 -14.74 -26.12
C LEU A 180 -7.19 -14.74 -24.94
N ALA A 181 -7.64 -14.93 -23.70
CA ALA A 181 -6.79 -14.93 -22.51
C ALA A 181 -5.97 -16.22 -22.35
N VAL A 182 -6.35 -17.30 -23.01
CA VAL A 182 -5.63 -18.60 -22.95
C VAL A 182 -4.21 -18.48 -23.54
N LEU A 183 -4.00 -17.54 -24.46
CA LEU A 183 -2.72 -17.35 -25.13
C LEU A 183 -1.80 -16.45 -24.30
N PRO A 184 -0.53 -16.85 -24.04
CA PRO A 184 0.41 -16.02 -23.30
C PRO A 184 0.79 -14.77 -24.11
N LYS A 185 0.45 -13.59 -23.63
CA LYS A 185 0.65 -12.29 -24.31
C LYS A 185 2.11 -12.10 -24.80
N ALA A 186 3.09 -12.50 -23.98
CA ALA A 186 4.51 -12.32 -24.30
C ALA A 186 5.02 -13.21 -25.47
N LYS A 187 4.27 -14.25 -25.85
CA LYS A 187 4.67 -15.23 -26.89
C LYS A 187 3.76 -15.24 -28.12
N THR A 188 2.66 -14.48 -28.11
CA THR A 188 1.65 -14.52 -29.15
C THR A 188 1.74 -13.28 -30.04
N ASN A 189 1.80 -13.51 -31.35
CA ASN A 189 1.87 -12.44 -32.34
C ASN A 189 0.51 -11.68 -32.40
N PRO A 190 0.50 -10.34 -32.54
CA PRO A 190 -0.70 -9.54 -32.74
C PRO A 190 -1.64 -10.04 -33.84
N HIS A 191 -1.11 -10.61 -34.92
CA HIS A 191 -1.91 -11.19 -35.99
C HIS A 191 -2.75 -12.42 -35.56
N GLN A 192 -2.22 -13.24 -34.66
CA GLN A 192 -2.92 -14.39 -34.11
C GLN A 192 -4.08 -13.92 -33.23
N TYR A 193 -3.86 -12.90 -32.40
CA TYR A 193 -4.94 -12.31 -31.59
C TYR A 193 -6.02 -11.68 -32.46
N LYS A 194 -5.66 -10.98 -33.56
CA LYS A 194 -6.66 -10.43 -34.50
C LYS A 194 -7.46 -11.52 -35.21
N ALA A 195 -6.86 -12.65 -35.51
CA ALA A 195 -7.59 -13.79 -36.13
C ALA A 195 -8.62 -14.38 -35.13
N LEU A 196 -8.18 -14.65 -33.88
CA LEU A 196 -9.08 -15.13 -32.82
C LEU A 196 -10.18 -14.11 -32.48
N TYR A 197 -9.85 -12.83 -32.44
CA TYR A 197 -10.83 -11.78 -32.25
C TYR A 197 -11.92 -11.80 -33.34
N LYS A 198 -11.54 -12.00 -34.62
CA LYS A 198 -12.51 -12.15 -35.71
C LYS A 198 -13.41 -13.37 -35.51
N GLU A 199 -12.87 -14.50 -35.07
CA GLU A 199 -13.67 -15.69 -34.74
C GLU A 199 -14.68 -15.41 -33.60
N VAL A 200 -14.28 -14.63 -32.58
CA VAL A 200 -15.17 -14.19 -31.50
C VAL A 200 -16.27 -13.29 -32.05
N VAL A 201 -15.93 -12.32 -32.90
CA VAL A 201 -16.92 -11.42 -33.54
C VAL A 201 -17.89 -12.19 -34.42
N GLU A 202 -17.42 -13.16 -35.19
CA GLU A 202 -18.27 -14.02 -35.99
C GLU A 202 -19.19 -14.89 -35.14
N PHE A 203 -18.70 -15.44 -34.04
CA PHE A 203 -19.50 -16.24 -33.11
C PHE A 203 -20.63 -15.43 -32.48
N TYR A 204 -20.36 -14.15 -32.12
CA TYR A 204 -21.34 -13.21 -31.59
C TYR A 204 -21.93 -12.28 -32.65
N GLY A 205 -22.10 -12.75 -33.86
CA GLY A 205 -22.50 -11.94 -35.03
C GLY A 205 -23.81 -11.15 -34.88
N ASN A 206 -24.67 -11.54 -33.93
CA ASN A 206 -25.95 -10.87 -33.64
C ASN A 206 -25.86 -9.90 -32.44
N TYR A 207 -24.65 -9.70 -31.88
CA TYR A 207 -24.42 -8.82 -30.71
C TYR A 207 -23.87 -7.47 -31.15
N SER A 208 -24.33 -6.42 -30.54
CA SER A 208 -23.76 -5.09 -30.69
C SER A 208 -22.51 -4.95 -29.83
N HIS A 209 -21.47 -4.36 -30.36
CA HIS A 209 -20.14 -4.31 -29.71
C HIS A 209 -19.97 -3.02 -28.94
N VAL A 210 -19.60 -3.14 -27.65
CA VAL A 210 -19.19 -2.02 -26.77
C VAL A 210 -17.75 -2.24 -26.39
N TYR A 211 -16.96 -1.19 -26.37
CA TYR A 211 -15.54 -1.23 -25.99
C TYR A 211 -15.29 -0.31 -24.81
N THR A 212 -14.48 -0.74 -23.84
CA THR A 212 -14.17 0.02 -22.65
C THR A 212 -12.67 0.10 -22.42
N ASP A 213 -12.21 1.23 -21.87
CA ASP A 213 -10.83 1.43 -21.51
C ASP A 213 -10.70 2.44 -20.36
N GLY A 214 -9.65 2.28 -19.55
CA GLY A 214 -9.24 3.19 -18.48
C GLY A 214 -7.89 3.82 -18.79
N SER A 215 -7.71 5.12 -18.52
CA SER A 215 -6.44 5.80 -18.71
C SER A 215 -5.98 6.49 -17.44
N LYS A 216 -4.69 6.36 -17.14
CA LYS A 216 -4.05 7.08 -16.03
C LYS A 216 -2.72 7.69 -16.48
N LYS A 217 -2.56 8.99 -16.20
CA LYS A 217 -1.31 9.71 -16.39
C LYS A 217 -1.07 10.59 -15.16
N ASP A 218 -0.01 10.30 -14.44
CA ASP A 218 0.30 10.94 -13.15
C ASP A 218 -0.89 10.81 -12.18
N GLU A 219 -1.41 11.91 -11.65
CA GLU A 219 -2.60 11.94 -10.80
C GLU A 219 -3.92 11.94 -11.57
N LYS A 220 -3.89 12.24 -12.89
CA LYS A 220 -5.08 12.29 -13.73
C LYS A 220 -5.54 10.90 -14.12
N VAL A 221 -6.84 10.64 -13.95
CA VAL A 221 -7.45 9.35 -14.26
C VAL A 221 -8.73 9.57 -15.04
N GLY A 222 -8.98 8.76 -16.07
CA GLY A 222 -10.16 8.86 -16.89
C GLY A 222 -10.59 7.51 -17.42
N SER A 223 -11.84 7.41 -17.83
CA SER A 223 -12.45 6.21 -18.39
C SER A 223 -13.27 6.54 -19.62
N ALA A 224 -13.49 5.54 -20.47
CA ALA A 224 -14.39 5.66 -21.60
C ALA A 224 -15.06 4.34 -21.96
N ALA A 225 -16.32 4.45 -22.42
CA ALA A 225 -17.07 3.40 -23.11
C ALA A 225 -17.51 3.90 -24.48
N VAL A 226 -17.31 3.06 -25.49
CA VAL A 226 -17.63 3.40 -26.90
C VAL A 226 -18.57 2.36 -27.47
N TRP A 227 -19.69 2.82 -28.04
CA TRP A 227 -20.67 2.02 -28.73
C TRP A 227 -21.09 2.70 -30.04
N LEU A 228 -20.76 2.11 -31.19
CA LEU A 228 -20.93 2.72 -32.50
C LEU A 228 -20.26 4.11 -32.55
N ASP A 229 -21.07 5.14 -32.81
CA ASP A 229 -20.62 6.53 -32.83
C ASP A 229 -20.83 7.27 -31.49
N THR A 230 -21.37 6.56 -30.47
CA THR A 230 -21.62 7.11 -29.15
C THR A 230 -20.45 6.81 -28.23
N THR A 231 -19.94 7.85 -27.60
CA THR A 231 -18.86 7.75 -26.62
C THR A 231 -19.29 8.37 -25.30
N ARG A 232 -19.17 7.61 -24.23
CA ARG A 232 -19.29 8.13 -22.86
C ARG A 232 -17.92 8.12 -22.25
N LYS A 233 -17.48 9.26 -21.73
CA LYS A 233 -16.18 9.43 -21.11
C LYS A 233 -16.33 10.12 -19.76
N THR A 234 -15.54 9.73 -18.80
CA THR A 234 -15.60 10.24 -17.43
C THR A 234 -14.21 10.60 -16.94
N ARG A 235 -14.03 11.85 -16.48
CA ARG A 235 -12.84 12.28 -15.76
C ARG A 235 -13.03 11.98 -14.27
N LEU A 236 -12.27 11.01 -13.76
CA LEU A 236 -12.35 10.59 -12.35
C LEU A 236 -11.58 11.58 -11.45
N PRO A 237 -11.85 11.58 -10.13
CA PRO A 237 -11.04 12.29 -9.15
C PRO A 237 -9.56 11.92 -9.25
N ASN A 238 -8.69 12.87 -8.92
CA ASN A 238 -7.25 12.62 -8.93
C ASN A 238 -6.85 11.51 -7.95
N GLY A 239 -5.84 10.75 -8.31
CA GLY A 239 -5.32 9.68 -7.46
C GLY A 239 -6.08 8.35 -7.53
N CYS A 240 -7.20 8.27 -8.26
CA CYS A 240 -7.87 6.98 -8.52
C CYS A 240 -6.90 5.97 -9.13
N SER A 241 -7.15 4.69 -8.88
CA SER A 241 -6.39 3.60 -9.51
C SER A 241 -6.81 3.38 -10.95
N ILE A 242 -5.96 2.73 -11.74
CA ILE A 242 -6.34 2.29 -13.09
C ILE A 242 -7.51 1.29 -13.03
N PHE A 243 -7.54 0.42 -12.01
CA PHE A 243 -8.67 -0.49 -11.79
C PHE A 243 -9.99 0.26 -11.65
N THR A 244 -9.98 1.38 -10.91
CA THR A 244 -11.17 2.24 -10.74
C THR A 244 -11.60 2.87 -12.07
N ALA A 245 -10.65 3.26 -12.93
CA ALA A 245 -10.96 3.75 -14.28
C ALA A 245 -11.61 2.69 -15.15
N GLU A 246 -11.04 1.49 -15.18
CA GLU A 246 -11.57 0.35 -15.93
C GLU A 246 -12.98 -0.05 -15.44
N ALA A 247 -13.17 -0.15 -14.13
CA ALA A 247 -14.48 -0.47 -13.56
C ALA A 247 -15.52 0.62 -13.86
N SER A 248 -15.11 1.90 -13.82
CA SER A 248 -15.97 3.01 -14.22
C SER A 248 -16.37 2.95 -15.69
N ALA A 249 -15.43 2.59 -16.58
CA ALA A 249 -15.72 2.40 -18.01
C ALA A 249 -16.73 1.28 -18.24
N LEU A 250 -16.65 0.18 -17.49
CA LEU A 250 -17.62 -0.92 -17.55
C LEU A 250 -19.02 -0.48 -17.08
N ILE A 251 -19.12 0.32 -16.03
CA ILE A 251 -20.39 0.90 -15.56
C ILE A 251 -20.97 1.84 -16.64
N ASP A 252 -20.13 2.66 -17.25
CA ASP A 252 -20.56 3.56 -18.33
C ASP A 252 -21.02 2.77 -19.58
N ALA A 253 -20.43 1.59 -19.86
CA ALA A 253 -20.90 0.69 -20.88
C ALA A 253 -22.32 0.16 -20.59
N LEU A 254 -22.62 -0.23 -19.33
CA LEU A 254 -23.96 -0.67 -18.95
C LEU A 254 -24.98 0.47 -19.10
N LYS A 255 -24.62 1.71 -18.80
CA LYS A 255 -25.48 2.89 -19.00
C LYS A 255 -25.78 3.10 -20.51
N LEU A 256 -24.79 2.99 -21.42
CA LEU A 256 -25.01 3.03 -22.86
C LEU A 256 -25.98 1.93 -23.31
N ILE A 257 -25.83 0.72 -22.77
CA ILE A 257 -26.68 -0.42 -23.07
C ILE A 257 -28.13 -0.18 -22.58
N SER A 258 -28.29 0.42 -21.39
CA SER A 258 -29.63 0.70 -20.85
C SER A 258 -30.42 1.71 -21.67
N GLU A 259 -29.74 2.69 -22.24
CA GLU A 259 -30.30 3.77 -23.06
C GLU A 259 -30.64 3.32 -24.49
N SER A 260 -30.27 2.10 -24.90
CA SER A 260 -30.43 1.56 -26.25
C SER A 260 -31.65 0.65 -26.39
N ASP A 261 -32.27 0.60 -27.57
CA ASP A 261 -33.33 -0.35 -27.91
C ASP A 261 -32.77 -1.74 -28.27
N THR A 262 -31.48 -1.87 -28.54
CA THR A 262 -30.83 -3.15 -28.87
C THR A 262 -30.84 -4.07 -27.64
N THR A 263 -31.06 -5.36 -27.86
CA THR A 263 -31.26 -6.35 -26.81
C THR A 263 -30.00 -7.18 -26.50
N ARG A 264 -29.06 -7.32 -27.45
CA ARG A 264 -27.89 -8.20 -27.35
C ARG A 264 -26.60 -7.41 -27.49
N PHE A 265 -25.72 -7.51 -26.47
CA PHE A 265 -24.45 -6.80 -26.43
C PHE A 265 -23.31 -7.71 -26.04
N ILE A 266 -22.12 -7.40 -26.59
CA ILE A 266 -20.86 -7.91 -26.11
C ILE A 266 -19.98 -6.73 -25.72
N ILE A 267 -19.47 -6.72 -24.48
CA ILE A 267 -18.54 -5.72 -23.96
C ILE A 267 -17.12 -6.28 -24.09
N PHE A 268 -16.30 -5.61 -24.85
CA PHE A 268 -14.88 -5.89 -24.99
C PHE A 268 -14.07 -4.98 -24.04
N THR A 269 -13.25 -5.59 -23.22
CA THR A 269 -12.34 -4.90 -22.28
C THR A 269 -11.00 -5.61 -22.21
N ASP A 270 -9.92 -4.86 -21.97
CA ASP A 270 -8.60 -5.44 -21.74
C ASP A 270 -8.25 -5.55 -20.25
N SER A 271 -9.15 -5.13 -19.36
CA SER A 271 -9.01 -5.23 -17.91
C SER A 271 -9.35 -6.64 -17.39
N LEU A 272 -8.36 -7.54 -17.40
CA LEU A 272 -8.54 -8.87 -16.84
C LEU A 272 -8.87 -8.82 -15.33
N SER A 273 -8.32 -7.84 -14.61
CA SER A 273 -8.55 -7.68 -13.16
C SER A 273 -10.02 -7.32 -12.84
N CYS A 274 -10.66 -6.47 -13.65
CA CYS A 274 -12.07 -6.15 -13.47
C CYS A 274 -12.96 -7.36 -13.80
N LEU A 275 -12.65 -8.09 -14.88
CA LEU A 275 -13.39 -9.31 -15.23
C LEU A 275 -13.31 -10.36 -14.12
N GLN A 276 -12.13 -10.59 -13.56
CA GLN A 276 -11.94 -11.51 -12.44
C GLN A 276 -12.66 -11.05 -11.17
N ALA A 277 -12.68 -9.75 -10.88
CA ALA A 277 -13.40 -9.22 -9.73
C ALA A 277 -14.91 -9.37 -9.87
N ILE A 278 -15.45 -9.19 -11.09
CA ILE A 278 -16.86 -9.42 -11.43
C ILE A 278 -17.21 -10.90 -11.30
N GLU A 279 -16.39 -11.79 -11.87
CA GLU A 279 -16.59 -13.25 -11.82
C GLU A 279 -16.55 -13.80 -10.39
N ASN A 280 -15.68 -13.24 -9.55
CA ASN A 280 -15.56 -13.61 -8.14
C ASN A 280 -16.56 -12.87 -7.24
N GLU A 281 -17.46 -12.08 -7.78
CA GLU A 281 -18.47 -11.30 -7.04
C GLU A 281 -17.83 -10.48 -5.90
N ASP A 282 -16.75 -9.73 -6.21
CA ASP A 282 -16.04 -8.94 -5.19
C ASP A 282 -16.89 -7.76 -4.69
N MET A 283 -17.86 -8.09 -3.84
CA MET A 283 -18.77 -7.12 -3.22
C MET A 283 -18.07 -6.15 -2.26
N SER A 284 -16.79 -6.37 -1.95
CA SER A 284 -16.00 -5.44 -1.14
C SER A 284 -15.59 -4.19 -1.92
N ASN A 285 -15.62 -4.24 -3.25
CA ASN A 285 -15.38 -3.10 -4.12
C ASN A 285 -16.71 -2.48 -4.57
N THR A 286 -16.95 -1.22 -4.19
CA THR A 286 -18.20 -0.52 -4.46
C THR A 286 -18.54 -0.40 -5.95
N LEU A 287 -17.53 -0.28 -6.83
CA LEU A 287 -17.77 -0.19 -8.28
C LEU A 287 -18.16 -1.55 -8.87
N ILE A 288 -17.54 -2.65 -8.42
CA ILE A 288 -17.93 -4.00 -8.84
C ILE A 288 -19.34 -4.32 -8.35
N HIS A 289 -19.66 -3.93 -7.10
CA HIS A 289 -21.00 -4.04 -6.58
C HIS A 289 -22.01 -3.26 -7.44
N THR A 290 -21.75 -1.99 -7.76
CA THR A 290 -22.60 -1.17 -8.64
C THR A 290 -22.75 -1.83 -10.02
N TYR A 291 -21.64 -2.31 -10.61
CA TYR A 291 -21.68 -3.02 -11.90
C TYR A 291 -22.59 -4.23 -11.86
N LEU A 292 -22.48 -5.09 -10.86
CA LEU A 292 -23.30 -6.31 -10.73
C LEU A 292 -24.77 -5.98 -10.49
N SER A 293 -25.07 -4.92 -9.75
CA SER A 293 -26.41 -4.42 -9.54
C SER A 293 -27.05 -3.94 -10.86
N ASP A 294 -26.36 -3.04 -11.57
CA ASP A 294 -26.81 -2.50 -12.86
C ASP A 294 -26.95 -3.61 -13.92
N TYR A 295 -26.00 -4.56 -13.95
CA TYR A 295 -26.07 -5.73 -14.83
C TYR A 295 -27.31 -6.60 -14.54
N THR A 296 -27.58 -6.86 -13.25
CA THR A 296 -28.74 -7.65 -12.82
C THR A 296 -30.05 -6.99 -13.25
N GLU A 297 -30.15 -5.68 -13.14
CA GLU A 297 -31.29 -4.90 -13.60
C GLU A 297 -31.47 -5.00 -15.14
N LEU A 298 -30.38 -4.81 -15.89
CA LEU A 298 -30.38 -4.91 -17.35
C LEU A 298 -30.87 -6.27 -17.85
N VAL A 299 -30.36 -7.36 -17.25
CA VAL A 299 -30.78 -8.72 -17.62
C VAL A 299 -32.23 -8.96 -17.22
N SER A 300 -32.69 -8.44 -16.10
CA SER A 300 -34.10 -8.54 -15.67
C SER A 300 -35.03 -7.78 -16.62
N ASN A 301 -34.55 -6.73 -17.26
CA ASN A 301 -35.24 -5.96 -18.28
C ASN A 301 -35.10 -6.55 -19.71
N GLY A 302 -34.60 -7.79 -19.83
CA GLY A 302 -34.54 -8.54 -21.08
C GLY A 302 -33.34 -8.24 -21.98
N LYS A 303 -32.33 -7.57 -21.48
CA LYS A 303 -31.03 -7.40 -22.16
C LYS A 303 -30.19 -8.67 -22.00
N GLU A 304 -29.45 -9.03 -23.03
CA GLU A 304 -28.45 -10.09 -23.01
C GLU A 304 -27.07 -9.46 -23.21
N VAL A 305 -26.23 -9.52 -22.18
CA VAL A 305 -24.88 -8.88 -22.16
C VAL A 305 -23.84 -9.92 -21.84
N VAL A 306 -22.88 -10.08 -22.74
CA VAL A 306 -21.69 -10.93 -22.57
C VAL A 306 -20.48 -10.06 -22.47
N MET A 307 -19.49 -10.47 -21.69
CA MET A 307 -18.18 -9.81 -21.62
C MET A 307 -17.12 -10.62 -22.35
N CYS A 308 -16.16 -9.95 -22.96
CA CYS A 308 -15.05 -10.62 -23.62
C CYS A 308 -13.74 -9.89 -23.29
N TRP A 309 -12.76 -10.66 -22.80
CA TRP A 309 -11.42 -10.12 -22.64
C TRP A 309 -10.71 -10.02 -23.99
N ILE A 310 -10.04 -8.90 -24.21
CA ILE A 310 -9.16 -8.66 -25.36
C ILE A 310 -7.79 -8.17 -24.88
N PRO A 311 -6.70 -8.46 -25.59
CA PRO A 311 -5.38 -7.90 -25.25
C PRO A 311 -5.29 -6.44 -25.67
N SER A 312 -4.70 -5.60 -24.80
CA SER A 312 -4.43 -4.18 -25.06
C SER A 312 -3.46 -3.96 -26.22
N HIS A 313 -3.64 -2.88 -26.98
CA HIS A 313 -2.71 -2.34 -28.00
C HIS A 313 -2.31 -3.30 -29.10
N ILE A 314 -3.22 -4.12 -29.59
CA ILE A 314 -2.98 -5.01 -30.75
C ILE A 314 -3.65 -4.51 -32.03
N GLY A 315 -4.24 -3.32 -32.03
CA GLY A 315 -4.89 -2.69 -33.16
C GLY A 315 -6.28 -3.25 -33.46
N ILE A 316 -7.09 -3.51 -32.40
CA ILE A 316 -8.55 -3.69 -32.49
C ILE A 316 -9.16 -2.30 -32.49
N GLU A 317 -9.78 -1.91 -33.61
CA GLU A 317 -10.24 -0.53 -33.87
C GLU A 317 -11.14 0.02 -32.75
N GLY A 318 -12.10 -0.76 -32.25
CA GLY A 318 -12.99 -0.34 -31.18
C GLY A 318 -12.25 -0.09 -29.87
N ASN A 319 -11.26 -0.94 -29.52
CA ASN A 319 -10.45 -0.75 -28.33
C ASN A 319 -9.53 0.48 -28.44
N GLU A 320 -8.92 0.71 -29.60
CA GLU A 320 -8.09 1.91 -29.82
C GLU A 320 -8.95 3.21 -29.75
N LYS A 321 -10.22 3.16 -30.17
CA LYS A 321 -11.16 4.28 -29.97
C LYS A 321 -11.47 4.51 -28.50
N ALA A 322 -11.69 3.45 -27.71
CA ALA A 322 -11.93 3.55 -26.28
C ALA A 322 -10.69 4.10 -25.53
N ASP A 323 -9.49 3.60 -25.86
CA ASP A 323 -8.21 4.10 -25.32
C ASP A 323 -8.00 5.60 -25.65
N ALA A 324 -8.24 6.02 -26.89
CA ALA A 324 -8.15 7.44 -27.27
C ALA A 324 -9.17 8.31 -26.53
N ALA A 325 -10.40 7.81 -26.35
CA ALA A 325 -11.45 8.50 -25.62
C ALA A 325 -11.11 8.61 -24.10
N ALA A 326 -10.63 7.52 -23.49
CA ALA A 326 -10.19 7.53 -22.09
C ALA A 326 -9.00 8.48 -21.87
N LYS A 327 -8.03 8.53 -22.79
CA LYS A 327 -6.93 9.50 -22.76
C LYS A 327 -7.44 10.94 -22.91
N SER A 328 -8.40 11.19 -23.79
CA SER A 328 -8.95 12.53 -23.99
C SER A 328 -9.71 13.03 -22.75
N SER A 329 -10.34 12.12 -21.98
CA SER A 329 -11.06 12.49 -20.76
C SER A 329 -10.16 13.05 -19.65
N LEU A 330 -8.84 12.80 -19.71
CA LEU A 330 -7.88 13.31 -18.73
C LEU A 330 -7.81 14.84 -18.66
N ASP A 331 -8.25 15.53 -19.71
CA ASP A 331 -8.26 16.98 -19.79
C ASP A 331 -9.66 17.61 -19.60
N ASP A 332 -10.67 16.76 -19.36
CA ASP A 332 -12.03 17.21 -19.03
C ASP A 332 -12.12 17.65 -17.54
N ASP A 333 -13.23 18.24 -17.16
CA ASP A 333 -13.51 18.60 -15.77
C ASP A 333 -13.77 17.32 -14.93
N ILE A 334 -13.30 17.35 -13.67
CA ILE A 334 -13.47 16.21 -12.75
C ILE A 334 -14.97 16.00 -12.50
N THR A 335 -15.43 14.79 -12.79
CA THR A 335 -16.78 14.37 -12.46
C THR A 335 -16.89 14.11 -10.96
N PRO A 336 -17.79 14.78 -10.22
CA PRO A 336 -18.00 14.53 -8.81
C PRO A 336 -18.49 13.09 -8.59
N MET A 337 -17.66 12.30 -7.94
CA MET A 337 -18.00 10.91 -7.57
C MET A 337 -17.21 10.49 -6.34
N SER A 338 -17.75 9.55 -5.58
CA SER A 338 -17.02 8.92 -4.50
C SER A 338 -16.09 7.83 -5.03
N VAL A 339 -14.99 7.62 -4.31
CA VAL A 339 -13.86 6.76 -4.71
C VAL A 339 -13.76 5.58 -3.77
N PRO A 340 -13.51 4.36 -4.26
CA PRO A 340 -13.28 3.20 -3.40
C PRO A 340 -12.13 3.46 -2.41
N TYR A 341 -12.32 3.07 -1.15
CA TYR A 341 -11.32 3.26 -0.10
C TYR A 341 -9.95 2.63 -0.46
N SER A 342 -9.96 1.57 -1.26
CA SER A 342 -8.76 0.86 -1.71
C SER A 342 -7.78 1.74 -2.47
N ASP A 343 -8.28 2.76 -3.16
CA ASP A 343 -7.46 3.67 -3.97
C ASP A 343 -6.57 4.59 -3.13
N PHE A 344 -6.97 4.86 -1.88
CA PHE A 344 -6.17 5.66 -0.95
C PHE A 344 -5.08 4.85 -0.23
N LEU A 345 -5.20 3.53 -0.15
CA LEU A 345 -4.24 2.69 0.58
C LEU A 345 -2.81 2.71 0.01
N PRO A 346 -2.59 2.73 -1.32
CA PRO A 346 -1.25 2.92 -1.89
C PRO A 346 -0.64 4.28 -1.51
N LYS A 347 -1.40 5.37 -1.60
CA LYS A 347 -0.95 6.73 -1.24
C LYS A 347 -0.50 6.80 0.22
N VAL A 348 -1.26 6.20 1.13
CA VAL A 348 -0.88 6.09 2.54
C VAL A 348 0.44 5.31 2.72
N ARG A 349 0.59 4.19 2.01
CA ARG A 349 1.84 3.41 2.07
C ARG A 349 3.03 4.21 1.56
N GLU A 350 2.87 4.91 0.47
CA GLU A 350 3.91 5.77 -0.13
C GLU A 350 4.30 6.91 0.80
N TYR A 351 3.33 7.63 1.38
CA TYR A 351 3.59 8.69 2.35
C TYR A 351 4.45 8.20 3.52
N PHE A 352 4.08 7.09 4.16
CA PHE A 352 4.85 6.56 5.27
C PHE A 352 6.21 5.99 4.86
N HIS A 353 6.33 5.47 3.63
CA HIS A 353 7.62 5.07 3.08
C HIS A 353 8.54 6.28 2.88
N ASN A 354 8.01 7.39 2.35
CA ASN A 354 8.76 8.63 2.15
C ASN A 354 9.20 9.26 3.49
N LEU A 355 8.34 9.22 4.52
CA LEU A 355 8.73 9.61 5.87
C LEU A 355 9.89 8.76 6.40
N TRP A 356 9.81 7.44 6.21
CA TRP A 356 10.87 6.52 6.61
C TRP A 356 12.15 6.77 5.82
N GLN A 357 12.07 7.00 4.52
CA GLN A 357 13.21 7.37 3.68
C GLN A 357 13.88 8.65 4.21
N GLY A 358 13.11 9.69 4.53
CA GLY A 358 13.64 10.91 5.12
C GLY A 358 14.30 10.71 6.53
N TRP A 359 13.82 9.74 7.32
CA TRP A 359 14.51 9.36 8.55
C TRP A 359 15.82 8.62 8.26
N TRP A 360 15.83 7.76 7.23
CA TRP A 360 16.97 6.96 6.82
C TRP A 360 18.12 7.82 6.28
N GLU A 361 17.84 8.81 5.47
CA GLU A 361 18.82 9.75 4.91
C GLU A 361 19.60 10.53 5.96
N ARG A 362 19.01 10.76 7.13
CA ARG A 362 19.67 11.43 8.25
C ARG A 362 20.52 10.50 9.09
N ARG A 363 20.64 9.21 8.73
CA ARG A 363 21.46 8.24 9.47
C ARG A 363 22.88 8.22 8.96
N THR A 364 23.79 7.95 9.90
CA THR A 364 25.23 7.76 9.66
C THR A 364 25.66 6.32 9.84
N ASP A 365 24.70 5.39 9.96
CA ASP A 365 24.97 3.97 10.06
C ASP A 365 25.67 3.48 8.78
N PHE A 366 26.56 2.49 8.91
CA PHE A 366 27.32 1.99 7.76
C PHE A 366 26.41 1.53 6.59
N LEU A 367 25.30 0.86 6.92
CA LEU A 367 24.34 0.44 5.91
C LEU A 367 23.70 1.64 5.17
N ALA A 368 23.44 2.76 5.85
CA ALA A 368 22.91 3.96 5.22
C ALA A 368 23.89 4.60 4.22
N LEU A 369 25.18 4.47 4.49
CA LEU A 369 26.22 4.97 3.57
C LEU A 369 26.33 4.15 2.28
N ILE A 370 26.12 2.84 2.34
CA ILE A 370 26.20 1.94 1.18
C ILE A 370 24.85 1.73 0.46
N HIS A 371 23.75 1.98 1.15
CA HIS A 371 22.39 1.87 0.62
C HIS A 371 21.54 3.06 1.10
N PRO A 372 21.73 4.23 0.48
CA PRO A 372 21.03 5.46 0.90
C PRO A 372 19.52 5.42 0.59
N ILE A 373 19.09 4.56 -0.35
CA ILE A 373 17.69 4.42 -0.75
C ILE A 373 17.11 3.15 -0.15
N LEU A 374 16.00 3.31 0.57
CA LEU A 374 15.22 2.19 1.11
C LEU A 374 14.44 1.52 -0.01
N ASN A 375 14.79 0.29 -0.30
CA ASN A 375 14.09 -0.54 -1.26
C ASN A 375 14.03 -1.99 -0.78
N LYS A 376 13.05 -2.74 -1.29
CA LYS A 376 12.94 -4.17 -0.98
C LYS A 376 14.12 -4.90 -1.60
N LYS A 377 15.01 -5.41 -0.74
CA LYS A 377 16.10 -6.28 -1.17
C LYS A 377 15.59 -7.70 -1.41
N ILE A 378 15.95 -8.24 -2.55
CA ILE A 378 15.70 -9.64 -2.89
C ILE A 378 17.05 -10.33 -2.79
N TYR A 379 17.20 -11.22 -1.82
CA TYR A 379 18.37 -12.07 -1.72
C TYR A 379 18.40 -13.09 -2.87
N ASP A 380 19.59 -13.43 -3.33
CA ASP A 380 19.76 -14.55 -4.27
C ASP A 380 19.13 -15.82 -3.65
N PRO A 381 18.08 -16.41 -4.25
CA PRO A 381 17.37 -17.55 -3.70
C PRO A 381 18.24 -18.81 -3.61
N THR A 382 19.37 -18.84 -4.31
CA THR A 382 20.32 -19.96 -4.27
C THR A 382 21.27 -19.93 -3.08
N LEU A 383 21.27 -18.84 -2.30
CA LEU A 383 22.07 -18.73 -1.08
C LEU A 383 21.47 -19.55 0.06
N SER A 384 22.31 -20.33 0.73
CA SER A 384 21.93 -21.00 1.97
C SER A 384 21.63 -19.97 3.08
N ARG A 385 20.87 -20.40 4.09
CA ARG A 385 20.55 -19.54 5.25
C ARG A 385 21.79 -18.99 5.96
N ARG A 386 22.89 -19.75 5.97
CA ARG A 386 24.17 -19.33 6.54
C ARG A 386 24.78 -18.18 5.73
N GLU A 387 24.76 -18.28 4.42
CA GLU A 387 25.26 -17.26 3.50
C GLU A 387 24.41 -15.98 3.58
N GLN A 388 23.10 -16.10 3.64
CA GLN A 388 22.20 -14.96 3.85
C GLN A 388 22.50 -14.20 5.15
N ARG A 389 22.75 -14.93 6.27
CA ARG A 389 23.15 -14.31 7.53
C ARG A 389 24.50 -13.60 7.43
N ALA A 390 25.48 -14.21 6.77
CA ALA A 390 26.78 -13.59 6.57
C ALA A 390 26.64 -12.29 5.76
N LEU A 391 25.87 -12.32 4.68
CA LEU A 391 25.59 -11.17 3.84
C LEU A 391 24.93 -10.03 4.60
N CYS A 392 23.90 -10.32 5.41
CA CYS A 392 23.26 -9.34 6.29
C CYS A 392 24.29 -8.68 7.25
N ARG A 393 25.15 -9.47 7.88
CA ARG A 393 26.18 -8.97 8.79
C ARG A 393 27.25 -8.12 8.10
N ILE A 394 27.60 -8.49 6.87
CA ILE A 394 28.53 -7.71 6.03
C ILE A 394 27.91 -6.35 5.71
N ARG A 395 26.67 -6.31 5.25
CA ARG A 395 25.95 -5.07 4.88
C ARG A 395 25.73 -4.15 6.08
N ILE A 396 25.35 -4.68 7.23
CA ILE A 396 25.19 -3.90 8.46
C ILE A 396 26.55 -3.47 9.03
N GLY A 397 27.62 -4.17 8.69
CA GLY A 397 28.97 -3.89 9.19
C GLY A 397 29.25 -4.51 10.58
N HIS A 398 28.29 -5.22 11.16
CA HIS A 398 28.37 -5.81 12.49
C HIS A 398 28.43 -7.33 12.44
N SER A 399 29.56 -7.90 12.78
CA SER A 399 29.80 -9.33 12.83
C SER A 399 30.58 -9.73 14.07
N ARG A 400 30.73 -11.02 14.31
CA ARG A 400 31.61 -11.54 15.35
C ARG A 400 33.06 -11.10 15.12
N LEU A 401 33.47 -11.03 13.86
CA LEU A 401 34.82 -10.63 13.46
C LEU A 401 35.15 -9.19 13.87
N THR A 402 34.20 -8.28 13.81
CA THR A 402 34.43 -6.84 14.03
C THR A 402 33.88 -6.32 15.38
N HIS A 403 32.90 -7.02 15.97
CA HIS A 403 32.15 -6.54 17.13
C HIS A 403 32.08 -7.53 18.30
N ALA A 404 32.87 -8.63 18.31
CA ALA A 404 32.87 -9.59 19.41
C ALA A 404 33.23 -8.93 20.78
N HIS A 405 34.09 -7.94 20.78
CA HIS A 405 34.49 -7.17 21.97
C HIS A 405 33.34 -6.47 22.72
N ILE A 406 32.19 -6.23 22.04
CA ILE A 406 30.98 -5.67 22.67
C ILE A 406 30.28 -6.71 23.54
N MET A 407 30.47 -8.00 23.22
CA MET A 407 29.84 -9.11 23.93
C MET A 407 30.68 -9.60 25.09
N ASP A 408 31.96 -9.35 25.06
CA ASP A 408 32.93 -9.70 26.11
C ASP A 408 33.63 -8.44 26.61
N LYS A 409 33.40 -8.09 27.88
CA LYS A 409 33.95 -6.87 28.48
C LYS A 409 35.49 -6.89 28.60
N HIS A 410 36.10 -8.07 28.49
CA HIS A 410 37.55 -8.27 28.55
C HIS A 410 38.20 -8.38 27.16
N ALA A 411 37.42 -8.46 26.10
CA ALA A 411 37.96 -8.55 24.77
C ALA A 411 38.40 -7.19 24.25
N GLU A 412 39.58 -7.12 23.69
CA GLU A 412 40.09 -5.93 23.01
C GLU A 412 39.41 -5.74 21.66
N LYS A 413 39.42 -4.48 21.20
CA LYS A 413 38.88 -4.15 19.84
C LYS A 413 39.77 -4.85 18.80
N PRO A 414 39.17 -5.59 17.82
CA PRO A 414 39.95 -6.29 16.84
C PRO A 414 40.71 -5.29 15.94
N MET A 415 42.01 -5.56 15.76
CA MET A 415 42.92 -4.78 14.92
C MET A 415 43.36 -5.61 13.72
N CYS A 416 43.55 -4.95 12.58
CA CYS A 416 44.16 -5.57 11.42
C CYS A 416 45.67 -5.69 11.65
N ALA A 417 46.21 -6.89 11.61
CA ALA A 417 47.64 -7.14 11.83
C ALA A 417 48.53 -6.53 10.72
N GLU A 418 48.00 -6.42 9.48
CA GLU A 418 48.70 -5.85 8.34
C GLU A 418 48.75 -4.31 8.38
N CYS A 419 47.61 -3.69 8.63
CA CYS A 419 47.43 -2.24 8.52
C CYS A 419 47.52 -1.52 9.87
N ASN A 420 47.60 -2.25 10.96
CA ASN A 420 47.57 -1.73 12.33
C ASN A 420 46.42 -0.72 12.59
N CYS A 421 45.25 -0.94 11.95
CA CYS A 421 44.06 -0.13 12.11
C CYS A 421 42.92 -0.98 12.67
N ARG A 422 41.84 -0.32 13.15
CA ARG A 422 40.64 -1.01 13.64
C ARG A 422 40.02 -1.85 12.53
N LEU A 423 39.76 -3.13 12.82
CA LEU A 423 39.12 -4.03 11.90
C LEU A 423 37.63 -3.67 11.76
N SER A 424 37.20 -3.39 10.55
CA SER A 424 35.79 -3.14 10.17
C SER A 424 35.44 -3.89 8.92
N MET A 425 34.14 -4.06 8.62
CA MET A 425 33.73 -4.66 7.39
C MET A 425 34.15 -3.83 6.17
N LYS A 426 34.10 -2.49 6.26
CA LYS A 426 34.63 -1.60 5.24
C LYS A 426 36.11 -1.88 4.97
N HIS A 427 36.93 -1.95 6.03
CA HIS A 427 38.35 -2.21 5.89
C HIS A 427 38.63 -3.54 5.18
N ILE A 428 37.90 -4.61 5.53
CA ILE A 428 38.09 -5.93 4.90
C ILE A 428 37.65 -5.91 3.45
N MET A 429 36.48 -5.35 3.18
CA MET A 429 35.83 -5.40 1.87
C MET A 429 36.45 -4.43 0.85
N VAL A 430 37.03 -3.30 1.33
CA VAL A 430 37.44 -2.19 0.46
C VAL A 430 38.91 -1.84 0.63
N ASP A 431 39.38 -1.61 1.87
CA ASP A 431 40.60 -0.86 2.09
C ASP A 431 41.85 -1.76 2.29
N CYS A 432 41.70 -2.98 2.84
CA CYS A 432 42.82 -3.79 3.29
C CYS A 432 43.64 -4.36 2.11
N PRO A 433 44.94 -4.07 2.02
CA PRO A 433 45.80 -4.62 0.97
C PRO A 433 45.97 -6.14 1.06
N LYS A 434 45.84 -6.72 2.26
CA LYS A 434 45.92 -8.17 2.48
C LYS A 434 44.95 -8.97 1.61
N TYR A 435 43.74 -8.41 1.35
CA TYR A 435 42.66 -9.07 0.62
C TYR A 435 42.49 -8.50 -0.81
N GLN A 436 43.51 -7.82 -1.32
CA GLN A 436 43.42 -7.19 -2.65
C GLN A 436 43.34 -8.20 -3.79
N HIS A 437 44.03 -9.32 -3.67
CA HIS A 437 44.01 -10.37 -4.67
C HIS A 437 42.61 -11.02 -4.79
N GLU A 438 42.06 -11.43 -3.65
CA GLU A 438 40.74 -12.04 -3.58
C GLU A 438 39.65 -11.05 -4.01
N ARG A 439 39.80 -9.78 -3.61
CA ARG A 439 38.86 -8.73 -4.01
C ARG A 439 38.83 -8.57 -5.54
N SER A 440 39.99 -8.45 -6.18
CA SER A 440 40.10 -8.32 -7.64
C SER A 440 39.60 -9.55 -8.39
N SER A 441 39.55 -10.72 -7.74
CA SER A 441 39.09 -11.97 -8.33
C SER A 441 37.56 -12.15 -8.29
N PHE A 442 36.89 -11.52 -7.35
CA PHE A 442 35.45 -11.76 -7.09
C PHE A 442 34.57 -10.51 -7.12
N LEU A 443 35.16 -9.31 -6.94
CA LEU A 443 34.40 -8.07 -6.81
C LEU A 443 34.85 -7.05 -7.86
N ASP A 444 33.87 -6.38 -8.44
CA ASP A 444 34.11 -5.27 -9.36
C ASP A 444 33.99 -3.94 -8.59
N GLY A 445 34.83 -2.96 -9.03
CA GLY A 445 34.79 -1.62 -8.47
C GLY A 445 35.90 -1.33 -7.47
N SER A 446 36.01 -0.07 -7.06
CA SER A 446 37.04 0.46 -6.17
C SER A 446 36.48 1.27 -5.00
N THR A 447 35.27 1.78 -5.14
CA THR A 447 34.59 2.52 -4.10
C THR A 447 33.80 1.60 -3.18
N THR A 448 33.47 2.08 -1.98
CA THR A 448 32.64 1.31 -1.04
C THR A 448 31.29 0.96 -1.64
N GLU A 449 30.66 1.89 -2.34
CA GLU A 449 29.36 1.68 -2.97
C GLU A 449 29.42 0.64 -4.08
N GLU A 450 30.40 0.73 -5.00
CA GLU A 450 30.58 -0.23 -6.08
C GLU A 450 30.79 -1.65 -5.55
N ILE A 451 31.66 -1.82 -4.56
CA ILE A 451 31.97 -3.12 -3.95
C ILE A 451 30.74 -3.74 -3.30
N TYR A 452 29.93 -2.96 -2.59
CA TYR A 452 28.72 -3.46 -1.94
C TYR A 452 27.51 -3.62 -2.87
N ASN A 453 27.58 -3.07 -4.10
CA ASN A 453 26.60 -3.26 -5.15
C ASN A 453 26.88 -4.51 -6.04
N ASN A 454 27.98 -5.21 -5.80
CA ASN A 454 28.20 -6.51 -6.45
C ASN A 454 27.08 -7.51 -6.11
N SER A 455 26.96 -8.56 -6.95
CA SER A 455 25.97 -9.60 -6.72
C SER A 455 26.21 -10.28 -5.36
N ASP A 456 25.12 -10.72 -4.73
CA ASP A 456 25.17 -11.43 -3.45
C ASP A 456 26.14 -12.64 -3.51
N ARG A 457 26.15 -13.34 -4.63
CA ARG A 457 27.01 -14.49 -4.87
C ARG A 457 28.48 -14.09 -4.93
N ALA A 458 28.81 -12.98 -5.58
CA ALA A 458 30.19 -12.47 -5.67
C ALA A 458 30.73 -12.11 -4.29
N ILE A 459 29.94 -11.38 -3.49
CA ILE A 459 30.30 -11.01 -2.12
C ILE A 459 30.52 -12.26 -1.25
N ILE A 460 29.65 -13.26 -1.35
CA ILE A 460 29.79 -14.49 -0.59
C ILE A 460 31.01 -15.32 -1.03
N ASN A 461 31.32 -15.37 -2.33
CA ASN A 461 32.50 -16.06 -2.84
C ASN A 461 33.79 -15.41 -2.35
N PHE A 462 33.88 -14.08 -2.37
CA PHE A 462 34.98 -13.35 -1.75
C PHE A 462 35.17 -13.71 -0.26
N VAL A 463 34.09 -13.71 0.49
CA VAL A 463 34.11 -14.03 1.93
C VAL A 463 34.53 -15.47 2.22
N LYS A 464 34.14 -16.42 1.35
CA LYS A 464 34.58 -17.82 1.41
C LYS A 464 36.08 -17.94 1.17
N GLU A 465 36.57 -17.28 0.13
CA GLU A 465 37.99 -17.33 -0.23
C GLU A 465 38.86 -16.73 0.89
N CYS A 466 38.42 -15.64 1.50
CA CYS A 466 39.08 -15.05 2.68
C CYS A 466 38.94 -15.91 3.97
N GLY A 467 38.20 -17.02 3.96
CA GLY A 467 37.99 -17.87 5.12
C GLY A 467 37.05 -17.29 6.20
N PHE A 468 36.29 -16.23 5.91
CA PHE A 468 35.50 -15.52 6.91
C PHE A 468 34.08 -16.03 7.10
N LEU A 469 33.54 -16.89 6.21
CA LEU A 469 32.14 -17.31 6.27
C LEU A 469 31.76 -17.92 7.63
N ASN A 470 32.69 -18.56 8.32
CA ASN A 470 32.46 -19.18 9.63
C ASN A 470 32.54 -18.18 10.80
N LEU A 471 33.13 -17.01 10.56
CA LEU A 471 33.31 -15.94 11.53
C LEU A 471 32.25 -14.84 11.40
N LEU A 472 31.51 -14.85 10.28
CA LEU A 472 30.38 -14.00 10.01
C LEU A 472 29.08 -14.71 10.41
#